data_7ee5bf56eb437323ce45fcf3162f519f
#
_entry.id   7ee5bf56eb437323ce45fcf3162f519f
#
_cell.length_a   1.000
_cell.length_b   1.000
_cell.length_c   1.000
_cell.angle_alpha   90.00
_cell.angle_beta   90.00
_cell.angle_gamma   90.00
#
_symmetry.space_group_name_H-M   'P 1'
#
loop_
_entity.id
_entity.type
_entity.pdbx_description
1 polymer ?
#
loop_
_entity_poly.entity_id
_entity_poly.type
_entity_poly.pdbx_seq_one_letter_code
_entity_poly.pdbx_strand_id
1 'polypeptide(L)'
;LCSNNEHFPIVIDREEVRYWVRKVNSLETDDPFFMKKLVAQIPAFLHFLMQRELSVQCENRMWFSPERLRTAALNRIVISNRSKIEFEVAELLMDIMDSTGESSVSFVVNDIATLLNYRNVRADTSEIRRLLQIYWYLKPVSNSLTYRAYAVGMYPAKYTAKTAVGRYYTVTKDFILNLSLF
;
A
#
# COMPACT_ATOMS: atom_id res chain seq x y z
N LEU A 1 -17.22 -13.11 -5.60
CA LEU A 1 -16.58 -12.66 -6.83
C LEU A 1 -15.38 -13.56 -7.09
N CYS A 2 -15.30 -14.20 -8.25
CA CYS A 2 -14.16 -15.01 -8.67
C CYS A 2 -13.47 -14.32 -9.85
N SER A 3 -12.16 -14.35 -9.89
CA SER A 3 -11.36 -13.77 -10.97
C SER A 3 -10.23 -14.73 -11.35
N ASN A 4 -9.98 -14.91 -12.64
CA ASN A 4 -8.83 -15.63 -13.18
C ASN A 4 -7.61 -14.73 -13.32
N ASN A 5 -7.76 -13.43 -13.10
CA ASN A 5 -6.68 -12.48 -13.20
C ASN A 5 -5.91 -12.44 -11.87
N GLU A 6 -4.66 -12.85 -11.87
CA GLU A 6 -3.77 -12.75 -10.70
C GLU A 6 -3.31 -11.32 -10.46
N HIS A 7 -3.39 -10.47 -11.49
CA HIS A 7 -2.97 -9.08 -11.44
C HIS A 7 -4.21 -8.18 -11.41
N PHE A 8 -4.48 -7.58 -10.25
CA PHE A 8 -5.46 -6.51 -10.07
C PHE A 8 -6.92 -6.84 -10.41
N PRO A 9 -7.52 -7.88 -9.82
CA PRO A 9 -8.92 -8.20 -10.10
C PRO A 9 -9.87 -7.10 -9.63
N ILE A 10 -9.48 -6.30 -8.65
CA ILE A 10 -10.31 -5.25 -8.04
C ILE A 10 -9.42 -4.22 -7.32
N VAL A 11 -9.82 -2.96 -7.34
CA VAL A 11 -9.19 -1.92 -6.53
C VAL A 11 -9.71 -2.01 -5.10
N ILE A 12 -8.81 -2.24 -4.16
CA ILE A 12 -9.11 -2.40 -2.73
C ILE A 12 -8.25 -1.42 -1.93
N ASP A 13 -8.89 -0.59 -1.11
CA ASP A 13 -8.21 0.32 -0.20
C ASP A 13 -7.58 -0.42 0.98
N ARG A 14 -6.57 0.18 1.62
CA ARG A 14 -5.84 -0.42 2.77
C ARG A 14 -6.73 -0.74 3.97
N GLU A 15 -7.75 0.08 4.20
CA GLU A 15 -8.67 -0.07 5.33
C GLU A 15 -9.94 -0.84 4.98
N GLU A 16 -9.97 -1.45 3.79
CA GLU A 16 -11.14 -2.17 3.34
C GLU A 16 -11.31 -3.48 4.12
N VAL A 17 -12.45 -3.61 4.78
CA VAL A 17 -12.79 -4.76 5.63
C VAL A 17 -13.93 -5.61 5.07
N ARG A 18 -14.44 -5.25 3.89
CA ARG A 18 -15.55 -5.98 3.24
C ARG A 18 -15.08 -7.16 2.41
N TYR A 19 -13.78 -7.24 2.09
CA TYR A 19 -13.25 -8.28 1.22
C TYR A 19 -12.44 -9.30 2.01
N TRP A 20 -12.81 -10.55 1.82
CA TRP A 20 -12.04 -11.71 2.23
C TRP A 20 -11.49 -12.38 0.96
N VAL A 21 -10.22 -12.21 0.71
CA VAL A 21 -9.56 -12.66 -0.52
C VAL A 21 -8.80 -13.95 -0.26
N ARG A 22 -9.04 -14.95 -1.10
CA ARG A 22 -8.30 -16.21 -1.07
C ARG A 22 -7.76 -16.53 -2.46
N LYS A 23 -6.50 -16.92 -2.53
CA LYS A 23 -5.94 -17.53 -3.73
C LYS A 23 -6.24 -19.03 -3.69
N VAL A 24 -6.89 -19.51 -4.74
CA VAL A 24 -7.12 -20.94 -4.96
C VAL A 24 -6.05 -21.40 -5.94
N ASN A 25 -5.28 -22.41 -5.57
CA ASN A 25 -4.28 -22.99 -6.47
C ASN A 25 -4.98 -23.75 -7.61
N SER A 26 -4.35 -23.77 -8.78
CA SER A 26 -4.76 -24.66 -9.86
C SER A 26 -4.63 -26.12 -9.42
N LEU A 27 -5.44 -26.97 -10.03
CA LEU A 27 -5.29 -28.42 -9.83
C LEU A 27 -3.93 -28.88 -10.38
N GLU A 28 -3.26 -29.79 -9.67
CA GLU A 28 -1.97 -30.35 -10.08
C GLU A 28 -2.11 -31.17 -11.37
N THR A 29 -3.28 -31.81 -11.56
CA THR A 29 -3.60 -32.60 -12.75
C THR A 29 -5.00 -32.30 -13.21
N ASP A 30 -5.19 -32.31 -14.53
CA ASP A 30 -6.50 -32.14 -15.15
C ASP A 30 -7.34 -33.40 -14.91
N ASP A 31 -8.48 -33.26 -14.26
CA ASP A 31 -9.40 -34.39 -13.99
C ASP A 31 -10.74 -34.14 -14.73
N PRO A 32 -11.01 -34.83 -15.84
CA PRO A 32 -12.25 -34.65 -16.60
C PRO A 32 -13.50 -35.02 -15.79
N PHE A 33 -13.38 -35.76 -14.70
CA PHE A 33 -14.48 -36.11 -13.80
C PHE A 33 -14.55 -35.26 -12.53
N PHE A 34 -13.75 -34.19 -12.42
CA PHE A 34 -13.67 -33.34 -11.24
C PHE A 34 -15.04 -32.85 -10.78
N MET A 35 -15.85 -32.29 -11.68
CA MET A 35 -17.17 -31.80 -11.35
C MET A 35 -18.11 -32.90 -10.84
N LYS A 36 -18.06 -34.09 -11.43
CA LYS A 36 -18.87 -35.24 -10.98
C LYS A 36 -18.48 -35.65 -9.55
N LYS A 37 -17.16 -35.69 -9.24
CA LYS A 37 -16.64 -36.00 -7.93
C LYS A 37 -17.03 -34.93 -6.91
N LEU A 38 -16.95 -33.67 -7.29
CA LEU A 38 -17.32 -32.52 -6.45
C LEU A 38 -18.82 -32.58 -6.06
N VAL A 39 -19.70 -32.80 -7.05
CA VAL A 39 -21.14 -32.91 -6.81
C VAL A 39 -21.46 -34.10 -5.89
N ALA A 40 -20.81 -35.23 -6.06
CA ALA A 40 -20.98 -36.38 -5.18
C ALA A 40 -20.58 -36.13 -3.72
N GLN A 41 -19.68 -35.18 -3.46
CA GLN A 41 -19.22 -34.80 -2.11
C GLN A 41 -20.12 -33.75 -1.42
N ILE A 42 -21.06 -33.12 -2.12
CA ILE A 42 -21.93 -32.09 -1.55
C ILE A 42 -22.67 -32.55 -0.27
N PRO A 43 -23.29 -33.74 -0.22
CA PRO A 43 -23.98 -34.18 0.99
C PRO A 43 -23.06 -34.32 2.21
N ALA A 44 -21.85 -34.87 2.00
CA ALA A 44 -20.85 -35.00 3.06
C ALA A 44 -20.35 -33.63 3.53
N PHE A 45 -20.15 -32.69 2.62
CA PHE A 45 -19.74 -31.32 2.95
C PHE A 45 -20.83 -30.58 3.70
N LEU A 46 -22.09 -30.70 3.31
CA LEU A 46 -23.22 -30.13 4.04
C LEU A 46 -23.31 -30.69 5.47
N HIS A 47 -23.17 -32.01 5.63
CA HIS A 47 -23.14 -32.63 6.94
C HIS A 47 -22.04 -32.06 7.83
N PHE A 48 -20.83 -31.91 7.29
CA PHE A 48 -19.70 -31.28 7.97
C PHE A 48 -20.02 -29.83 8.39
N LEU A 49 -20.63 -29.03 7.50
CA LEU A 49 -20.99 -27.64 7.82
C LEU A 49 -22.05 -27.56 8.92
N MET A 50 -23.04 -28.46 8.92
CA MET A 50 -24.11 -28.49 9.94
C MET A 50 -23.58 -28.84 11.33
N GLN A 51 -22.47 -29.58 11.43
CA GLN A 51 -21.84 -29.93 12.70
C GLN A 51 -20.81 -28.91 13.18
N ARG A 52 -20.48 -27.94 12.34
CA ARG A 52 -19.44 -26.98 12.66
C ARG A 52 -19.95 -25.85 13.54
N GLU A 53 -19.34 -25.66 14.68
CA GLU A 53 -19.54 -24.49 15.52
C GLU A 53 -18.76 -23.29 14.96
N LEU A 54 -19.40 -22.12 14.96
CA LEU A 54 -18.74 -20.89 14.54
C LEU A 54 -17.81 -20.41 15.67
N SER A 55 -16.58 -20.14 15.33
CA SER A 55 -15.56 -19.65 16.28
C SER A 55 -15.78 -18.23 16.76
N VAL A 56 -16.74 -17.49 16.16
CA VAL A 56 -17.09 -16.11 16.49
C VAL A 56 -18.60 -15.98 16.38
N GLN A 57 -19.23 -15.38 17.39
CA GLN A 57 -20.65 -15.07 17.34
C GLN A 57 -20.91 -13.89 16.39
N CYS A 58 -21.99 -14.01 15.61
CA CYS A 58 -22.42 -12.96 14.70
C CYS A 58 -23.17 -11.89 15.48
N GLU A 59 -22.48 -10.87 15.96
CA GLU A 59 -23.09 -9.76 16.70
C GLU A 59 -23.59 -8.64 15.78
N ASN A 60 -22.88 -8.45 14.65
CA ASN A 60 -23.22 -7.41 13.69
C ASN A 60 -22.68 -7.76 12.30
N ARG A 61 -22.88 -6.88 11.33
CA ARG A 61 -22.41 -7.05 9.94
C ARG A 61 -20.89 -7.25 9.83
N MET A 62 -20.12 -6.75 10.79
CA MET A 62 -18.64 -6.77 10.82
C MET A 62 -18.11 -7.73 11.89
N TRP A 63 -18.68 -8.89 11.99
CA TRP A 63 -18.35 -9.88 13.04
C TRP A 63 -16.96 -10.52 12.94
N PHE A 64 -16.29 -10.40 11.81
CA PHE A 64 -14.89 -10.81 11.68
C PHE A 64 -13.95 -9.64 11.95
N SER A 65 -12.96 -9.85 12.81
CA SER A 65 -11.95 -8.84 13.07
C SER A 65 -11.11 -8.57 11.82
N PRO A 66 -10.60 -7.34 11.63
CA PRO A 66 -9.74 -7.01 10.48
C PRO A 66 -8.54 -7.96 10.32
N GLU A 67 -7.95 -8.44 11.43
CA GLU A 67 -6.81 -9.36 11.38
C GLU A 67 -7.19 -10.70 10.72
N ARG A 68 -8.42 -11.17 10.91
CA ARG A 68 -8.90 -12.41 10.27
C ARG A 68 -9.20 -12.24 8.78
N LEU A 69 -9.52 -11.02 8.36
CA LEU A 69 -9.80 -10.69 6.96
C LEU A 69 -8.51 -10.42 6.17
N ARG A 70 -7.44 -9.98 6.84
CA ARG A 70 -6.14 -9.72 6.21
C ARG A 70 -5.43 -11.01 5.83
N THR A 71 -5.70 -11.47 4.63
CA THR A 71 -5.00 -12.60 4.03
C THR A 71 -3.78 -12.14 3.22
N ALA A 72 -2.80 -13.02 3.01
CA ALA A 72 -1.66 -12.73 2.13
C ALA A 72 -2.10 -12.35 0.70
N ALA A 73 -3.21 -12.92 0.21
CA ALA A 73 -3.78 -12.58 -1.09
C ALA A 73 -4.36 -11.18 -1.10
N LEU A 74 -5.08 -10.77 -0.05
CA LEU A 74 -5.60 -9.41 0.08
C LEU A 74 -4.46 -8.39 0.14
N ASN A 75 -3.43 -8.66 0.95
CA ASN A 75 -2.27 -7.78 1.06
C ASN A 75 -1.56 -7.58 -0.28
N ARG A 76 -1.41 -8.63 -1.09
CA ARG A 76 -0.84 -8.52 -2.44
C ARG A 76 -1.65 -7.60 -3.34
N ILE A 77 -2.98 -7.70 -3.31
CA ILE A 77 -3.85 -6.81 -4.10
C ILE A 77 -3.72 -5.36 -3.63
N VAL A 78 -3.77 -5.13 -2.32
CA VAL A 78 -3.61 -3.78 -1.74
C VAL A 78 -2.26 -3.17 -2.12
N ILE A 79 -1.17 -3.94 -2.04
CA ILE A 79 0.18 -3.48 -2.45
C ILE A 79 0.21 -3.18 -3.94
N SER A 80 -0.37 -4.03 -4.77
CA SER A 80 -0.38 -3.84 -6.22
C SER A 80 -1.25 -2.68 -6.69
N ASN A 81 -2.23 -2.27 -5.88
CA ASN A 81 -3.08 -1.10 -6.13
C ASN A 81 -2.46 0.23 -5.67
N ARG A 82 -1.22 0.22 -5.16
CA ARG A 82 -0.52 1.47 -4.86
C ARG A 82 -0.41 2.32 -6.10
N SER A 83 -0.68 3.61 -5.94
CA SER A 83 -0.52 4.53 -7.05
C SER A 83 0.96 4.56 -7.46
N LYS A 84 1.21 4.70 -8.76
CA LYS A 84 2.58 4.91 -9.28
C LYS A 84 3.27 6.06 -8.55
N ILE A 85 2.53 7.10 -8.23
CA ILE A 85 3.03 8.27 -7.50
C ILE A 85 3.48 7.91 -6.08
N GLU A 86 2.80 7.01 -5.38
CA GLU A 86 3.24 6.56 -4.04
C GLU A 86 4.62 5.91 -4.11
N PHE A 87 4.81 5.04 -5.09
CA PHE A 87 6.09 4.36 -5.30
C PHE A 87 7.21 5.36 -5.65
N GLU A 88 6.96 6.25 -6.58
CA GLU A 88 7.93 7.26 -7.03
C GLU A 88 8.31 8.24 -5.90
N VAL A 89 7.34 8.65 -5.06
CA VAL A 89 7.61 9.50 -3.89
C VAL A 89 8.43 8.76 -2.84
N ALA A 90 8.10 7.50 -2.53
CA ALA A 90 8.84 6.70 -1.58
C ALA A 90 10.29 6.46 -2.06
N GLU A 91 10.48 6.11 -3.33
CA GLU A 91 11.79 5.92 -3.93
C GLU A 91 12.61 7.22 -3.95
N LEU A 92 11.98 8.36 -4.29
CA LEU A 92 12.64 9.67 -4.23
C LEU A 92 13.16 9.99 -2.83
N LEU A 93 12.32 9.80 -1.81
CA LEU A 93 12.71 10.10 -0.42
C LEU A 93 13.82 9.18 0.07
N MET A 94 13.76 7.88 -0.24
CA MET A 94 14.83 6.94 0.06
C MET A 94 16.15 7.34 -0.62
N ASP A 95 16.10 7.70 -1.88
CA ASP A 95 17.26 8.11 -2.66
C ASP A 95 17.91 9.40 -2.09
N ILE A 96 17.11 10.35 -1.61
CA ILE A 96 17.63 11.53 -0.90
C ILE A 96 18.34 11.11 0.38
N MET A 97 17.72 10.26 1.21
CA MET A 97 18.30 9.80 2.47
C MET A 97 19.60 9.02 2.25
N ASP A 98 19.61 8.11 1.26
CA ASP A 98 20.79 7.29 0.96
C ASP A 98 21.95 8.13 0.41
N SER A 99 21.67 9.12 -0.45
CA SER A 99 22.69 9.97 -1.03
C SER A 99 23.24 11.03 -0.08
N THR A 100 22.47 11.42 0.93
CA THR A 100 22.88 12.46 1.89
C THR A 100 23.32 11.90 3.25
N GLY A 101 23.05 10.60 3.50
CA GLY A 101 23.33 9.94 4.79
C GLY A 101 22.36 10.35 5.91
N GLU A 102 21.26 11.01 5.58
CA GLU A 102 20.27 11.44 6.57
C GLU A 102 19.27 10.32 6.89
N SER A 103 18.82 10.27 8.13
CA SER A 103 17.80 9.31 8.57
C SER A 103 16.36 9.80 8.35
N SER A 104 16.19 11.08 8.04
CA SER A 104 14.89 11.72 7.82
C SER A 104 14.99 12.86 6.81
N VAL A 105 13.90 13.11 6.10
CA VAL A 105 13.78 14.21 5.12
C VAL A 105 12.56 15.05 5.46
N SER A 106 12.77 16.37 5.47
CA SER A 106 11.70 17.37 5.60
C SER A 106 11.46 18.04 4.26
N PHE A 107 10.19 18.21 3.89
CA PHE A 107 9.78 18.74 2.58
C PHE A 107 8.38 19.35 2.60
N VAL A 108 8.11 20.24 1.67
CA VAL A 108 6.74 20.62 1.31
C VAL A 108 6.33 19.93 0.01
N VAL A 109 5.02 19.90 -0.28
CA VAL A 109 4.47 19.22 -1.47
C VAL A 109 5.15 19.70 -2.76
N ASN A 110 5.43 20.99 -2.87
CA ASN A 110 6.08 21.58 -4.05
C ASN A 110 7.53 21.10 -4.24
N ASP A 111 8.28 20.82 -3.15
CA ASP A 111 9.63 20.27 -3.26
C ASP A 111 9.58 18.90 -3.93
N ILE A 112 8.67 18.04 -3.47
CA ILE A 112 8.47 16.70 -4.05
C ILE A 112 8.03 16.80 -5.51
N ALA A 113 7.05 17.65 -5.83
CA ALA A 113 6.58 17.82 -7.20
C ALA A 113 7.73 18.28 -8.13
N THR A 114 8.57 19.19 -7.67
CA THR A 114 9.73 19.69 -8.43
C THR A 114 10.75 18.56 -8.67
N LEU A 115 11.08 17.79 -7.64
CA LEU A 115 12.05 16.70 -7.74
C LEU A 115 11.53 15.54 -8.59
N LEU A 116 10.23 15.21 -8.53
CA LEU A 116 9.60 14.21 -9.40
C LEU A 116 9.61 14.66 -10.87
N ASN A 117 9.29 15.93 -11.13
CA ASN A 117 9.38 16.48 -12.49
C ASN A 117 10.79 16.38 -13.06
N TYR A 118 11.82 16.55 -12.25
CA TYR A 118 13.21 16.37 -12.67
C TYR A 118 13.53 14.91 -13.04
N ARG A 119 12.82 13.96 -12.46
CA ARG A 119 12.87 12.53 -12.82
C ARG A 119 11.95 12.17 -13.99
N ASN A 120 11.35 13.15 -14.68
CA ASN A 120 10.33 12.96 -15.71
C ASN A 120 9.05 12.27 -15.22
N VAL A 121 8.78 12.33 -13.94
CA VAL A 121 7.53 11.84 -13.33
C VAL A 121 6.59 13.03 -13.13
N ARG A 122 5.52 13.07 -13.91
CA ARG A 122 4.48 14.09 -13.71
C ARG A 122 3.58 13.70 -12.55
N ALA A 123 3.53 14.54 -11.55
CA ALA A 123 2.65 14.39 -10.39
C ALA A 123 1.99 15.72 -10.07
N ASP A 124 0.68 15.70 -9.86
CA ASP A 124 -0.05 16.88 -9.41
C ASP A 124 0.19 17.08 -7.90
N THR A 125 0.34 18.32 -7.47
CA THR A 125 0.48 18.69 -6.05
C THR A 125 -0.71 18.25 -5.21
N SER A 126 -1.92 18.21 -5.78
CA SER A 126 -3.12 17.70 -5.12
C SER A 126 -3.03 16.19 -4.87
N GLU A 127 -2.50 15.45 -5.83
CA GLU A 127 -2.29 14.00 -5.72
C GLU A 127 -1.23 13.66 -4.67
N ILE A 128 -0.10 14.38 -4.68
CA ILE A 128 0.94 14.24 -3.65
C ILE A 128 0.38 14.58 -2.26
N ARG A 129 -0.39 15.66 -2.14
CA ARG A 129 -1.00 16.03 -0.87
C ARG A 129 -1.97 14.97 -0.36
N ARG A 130 -2.79 14.41 -1.26
CA ARG A 130 -3.70 13.31 -0.94
C ARG A 130 -2.94 12.07 -0.48
N LEU A 131 -1.83 11.73 -1.16
CA LEU A 131 -0.94 10.64 -0.75
C LEU A 131 -0.43 10.85 0.68
N LEU A 132 0.15 12.02 0.96
CA LEU A 132 0.75 12.30 2.27
C LEU A 132 -0.29 12.30 3.40
N GLN A 133 -1.45 12.95 3.20
CA GLN A 133 -2.42 13.18 4.27
C GLN A 133 -3.39 12.01 4.45
N ILE A 134 -3.84 11.37 3.37
CA ILE A 134 -4.87 10.33 3.42
C ILE A 134 -4.25 8.94 3.48
N TYR A 135 -3.24 8.67 2.66
CA TYR A 135 -2.66 7.32 2.61
C TYR A 135 -1.49 7.10 3.58
N TRP A 136 -0.67 8.14 3.82
CA TRP A 136 0.44 8.08 4.76
C TRP A 136 0.11 8.66 6.13
N TYR A 137 -1.08 9.27 6.30
CA TYR A 137 -1.54 9.90 7.55
C TYR A 137 -0.57 10.93 8.13
N LEU A 138 0.24 11.56 7.28
CA LEU A 138 1.18 12.59 7.71
C LEU A 138 0.47 13.92 7.90
N LYS A 139 0.88 14.63 8.94
CA LYS A 139 0.42 15.99 9.21
C LYS A 139 1.59 16.95 9.03
N PRO A 140 1.40 18.06 8.30
CA PRO A 140 2.44 19.09 8.24
C PRO A 140 2.56 19.80 9.59
N VAL A 141 3.72 20.43 9.84
CA VAL A 141 3.87 21.31 11.00
C VAL A 141 2.82 22.41 10.98
N SER A 142 2.36 22.83 12.17
CA SER A 142 1.22 23.77 12.30
C SER A 142 1.54 25.16 11.75
N ASN A 143 2.79 25.60 11.90
CA ASN A 143 3.25 26.93 11.47
C ASN A 143 4.30 26.81 10.36
N SER A 144 4.51 27.87 9.61
CA SER A 144 5.63 27.97 8.69
C SER A 144 6.92 28.11 9.50
N LEU A 145 7.78 27.11 9.40
CA LEU A 145 9.08 27.03 10.07
C LEU A 145 10.18 26.84 9.05
N THR A 146 11.39 27.17 9.44
CA THR A 146 12.59 26.89 8.65
C THR A 146 12.86 25.39 8.66
N TYR A 147 13.15 24.81 7.49
CA TYR A 147 13.51 23.42 7.33
C TYR A 147 14.60 23.24 6.29
N ARG A 148 15.22 22.09 6.29
CA ARG A 148 16.22 21.67 5.30
C ARG A 148 15.53 20.99 4.14
N ALA A 149 15.41 21.69 3.03
CA ALA A 149 14.90 21.18 1.77
C ALA A 149 16.06 20.63 0.90
N TYR A 150 15.70 19.82 -0.10
CA TYR A 150 16.68 19.28 -1.04
C TYR A 150 16.33 19.69 -2.47
N ALA A 151 17.38 19.95 -3.25
CA ALA A 151 17.29 20.21 -4.67
C ALA A 151 18.27 19.29 -5.41
N VAL A 152 18.07 19.11 -6.70
CA VAL A 152 19.02 18.38 -7.55
C VAL A 152 20.38 19.07 -7.48
N GLY A 153 21.39 18.29 -7.12
CA GLY A 153 22.75 18.77 -7.01
C GLY A 153 23.50 18.75 -8.33
N MET A 154 24.67 19.37 -8.35
CA MET A 154 25.65 19.19 -9.43
C MET A 154 26.61 18.08 -9.05
N TYR A 155 27.09 17.34 -10.06
CA TYR A 155 28.11 16.31 -9.86
C TYR A 155 29.28 16.81 -8.98
N PRO A 156 29.75 16.07 -7.96
CA PRO A 156 29.40 14.67 -7.66
C PRO A 156 28.16 14.48 -6.77
N ALA A 157 27.59 15.52 -6.20
CA ALA A 157 26.44 15.41 -5.31
C ALA A 157 25.13 15.25 -6.07
N LYS A 158 24.38 14.19 -5.79
CA LYS A 158 23.08 13.95 -6.44
C LYS A 158 22.01 14.94 -5.94
N TYR A 159 22.02 15.25 -4.64
CA TYR A 159 21.15 16.22 -4.00
C TYR A 159 21.95 17.20 -3.17
N THR A 160 21.54 18.46 -3.15
CA THR A 160 22.09 19.51 -2.31
C THR A 160 21.04 20.06 -1.35
N ALA A 161 21.44 20.21 -0.09
CA ALA A 161 20.57 20.80 0.92
C ALA A 161 20.48 22.33 0.70
N LYS A 162 19.27 22.86 0.88
CA LYS A 162 18.97 24.27 0.92
C LYS A 162 18.08 24.60 2.11
N THR A 163 18.20 25.80 2.65
CA THR A 163 17.29 26.29 3.68
C THR A 163 16.01 26.81 3.01
N ALA A 164 14.86 26.37 3.50
CA ALA A 164 13.55 26.83 3.04
C ALA A 164 12.63 27.09 4.24
N VAL A 165 11.55 27.82 4.02
CA VAL A 165 10.53 28.13 5.03
C VAL A 165 9.17 27.68 4.52
N GLY A 166 8.44 26.94 5.37
CA GLY A 166 7.12 26.44 4.99
C GLY A 166 6.50 25.54 6.04
N ARG A 167 5.27 25.09 5.77
CA ARG A 167 4.59 24.06 6.55
C ARG A 167 4.97 22.69 5.98
N TYR A 168 6.08 22.14 6.47
CA TYR A 168 6.68 20.94 5.94
C TYR A 168 6.16 19.65 6.61
N TYR A 169 6.33 18.56 5.91
CA TYR A 169 6.21 17.18 6.41
C TYR A 169 7.60 16.64 6.72
N THR A 170 7.68 15.70 7.64
CA THR A 170 8.91 14.96 7.91
C THR A 170 8.66 13.47 7.81
N VAL A 171 9.54 12.77 7.13
CA VAL A 171 9.47 11.32 6.94
C VAL A 171 10.83 10.70 7.30
N THR A 172 10.79 9.60 8.05
CA THR A 172 11.98 8.83 8.43
C THR A 172 12.19 7.65 7.47
N LYS A 173 13.43 7.16 7.42
CA LYS A 173 13.78 5.97 6.63
C LYS A 173 12.95 4.75 7.05
N ASP A 174 12.79 4.54 8.37
CA ASP A 174 12.00 3.43 8.91
C ASP A 174 10.53 3.52 8.50
N PHE A 175 9.96 4.73 8.44
CA PHE A 175 8.60 4.92 7.95
C PHE A 175 8.45 4.41 6.52
N ILE A 176 9.37 4.79 5.61
CA ILE A 176 9.32 4.35 4.20
C ILE A 176 9.52 2.84 4.08
N LEU A 177 10.46 2.27 4.82
CA LEU A 177 10.70 0.82 4.82
C LEU A 177 9.46 0.05 5.30
N ASN A 178 8.77 0.56 6.31
CA ASN A 178 7.54 -0.03 6.81
C ASN A 178 6.38 0.08 5.81
N LEU A 179 6.33 1.11 4.94
CA LEU A 179 5.36 1.19 3.85
C LEU A 179 5.50 0.04 2.83
N SER A 180 6.70 -0.48 2.62
CA SER A 180 6.98 -1.56 1.65
C SER A 180 6.75 -2.96 2.22
N LEU A 181 6.54 -3.10 3.52
CA LEU A 181 6.32 -4.37 4.24
C LEU A 181 4.83 -4.74 4.40
N PHE A 182 3.88 -3.87 4.02
CA PHE A 182 2.44 -4.10 4.11
C PHE A 182 1.80 -4.43 2.77
#